data_7056104b9fff20354fd12bc4ee534b5f
#
_entry.id   7056104b9fff20354fd12bc4ee534b5f
#
_cell.length_a   1.000
_cell.length_b   1.000
_cell.length_c   1.000
_cell.angle_alpha   90.00
_cell.angle_beta   90.00
_cell.angle_gamma   90.00
#
_symmetry.space_group_name_H-M   'P 1'
#
loop_
_entity.id
_entity.type
_entity.pdbx_description
1 polymer ?
#
loop_
_entity_poly.entity_id
_entity_poly.type
_entity_poly.pdbx_seq_one_letter_code
_entity_poly.pdbx_strand_id
1 'polypeptide(L)'
;MKHKMVGKSGFMAMKLNMSKVYNRVEWIFLCRLMENMGFENHWIQLIYGCISSVSYSILVNGEPHGDIKPTRGLRQGDPLSPYLFLFVSKGLNSLIQQAVVAGDIRGFSLYCNGSQISHLFFVDDTLLFCRAEIREVQTSQNLLQKYELALGQKINIGKTTLFFGNSISLLSKNAITNLLGVPKIKEYERYLGLPAVVGKNRRVSLNYIKERIWGKLQGWKEKLFSQVGREVLLKAVVQNIPTFAMSCFKLPVGLCNDIEAMIRKFWWCQ
;
A
#
# COMPACT_ATOMS: atom_id res chain seq x y z
N MET A 1 5.77 9.55 -13.94
CA MET A 1 6.14 10.44 -12.83
C MET A 1 7.45 11.20 -13.06
N LYS A 2 8.59 10.55 -13.32
CA LYS A 2 9.89 11.25 -13.49
C LYS A 2 9.94 12.36 -14.56
N HIS A 3 9.21 12.29 -15.65
CA HIS A 3 9.32 13.25 -16.77
C HIS A 3 8.51 14.56 -16.60
N LYS A 4 7.49 14.60 -15.73
CA LYS A 4 6.67 15.78 -15.47
C LYS A 4 6.94 16.49 -14.15
N MET A 5 7.93 16.04 -13.40
CA MET A 5 8.40 16.73 -12.20
C MET A 5 9.37 17.89 -12.53
N VAL A 6 9.37 18.36 -13.78
CA VAL A 6 10.15 19.49 -14.28
C VAL A 6 9.22 20.70 -14.37
N GLY A 7 8.72 21.16 -13.23
CA GLY A 7 8.01 22.43 -13.08
C GLY A 7 8.64 23.24 -11.96
N LYS A 8 8.35 24.56 -11.91
CA LYS A 8 8.88 25.47 -10.87
C LYS A 8 8.48 25.07 -9.44
N SER A 9 7.42 24.24 -9.25
CA SER A 9 7.02 23.68 -7.95
C SER A 9 7.15 22.16 -8.02
N GLY A 10 8.06 21.59 -7.22
CA GLY A 10 8.26 20.14 -7.14
C GLY A 10 7.10 19.47 -6.42
N PHE A 11 6.73 18.26 -6.88
CA PHE A 11 5.75 17.40 -6.20
C PHE A 11 6.44 16.32 -5.38
N MET A 12 5.79 15.93 -4.31
CA MET A 12 6.17 14.79 -3.51
C MET A 12 5.02 13.80 -3.36
N ALA A 13 5.36 12.56 -3.05
CA ALA A 13 4.40 11.54 -2.62
C ALA A 13 4.82 11.01 -1.25
N MET A 14 3.87 10.91 -0.33
CA MET A 14 4.03 10.28 0.97
C MET A 14 3.38 8.91 0.91
N LYS A 15 4.17 7.83 1.06
CA LYS A 15 3.65 6.50 1.30
C LYS A 15 3.46 6.33 2.79
N LEU A 16 2.22 6.36 3.22
CA LEU A 16 1.81 6.19 4.61
C LEU A 16 1.46 4.72 4.83
N ASN A 17 1.92 4.16 5.93
CA ASN A 17 1.53 2.83 6.39
C ASN A 17 0.73 2.98 7.69
N MET A 18 -0.50 2.48 7.69
CA MET A 18 -1.35 2.53 8.87
C MET A 18 -1.07 1.34 9.78
N SER A 19 -0.89 1.59 11.08
CA SER A 19 -0.60 0.53 12.06
C SER A 19 -1.86 -0.21 12.47
N LYS A 20 -1.91 -1.53 12.23
CA LYS A 20 -3.01 -2.42 12.68
C LYS A 20 -4.38 -1.87 12.27
N VAL A 21 -4.56 -1.58 11.00
CA VAL A 21 -5.68 -0.83 10.41
C VAL A 21 -7.05 -1.34 10.86
N TYR A 22 -7.27 -2.65 10.78
CA TYR A 22 -8.52 -3.27 11.19
C TYR A 22 -8.74 -3.20 12.71
N ASN A 23 -7.72 -3.46 13.51
CA ASN A 23 -7.85 -3.54 14.97
C ASN A 23 -8.11 -2.19 15.64
N ARG A 24 -7.92 -1.07 14.92
CA ARG A 24 -8.02 0.29 15.46
C ARG A 24 -9.27 1.04 15.05
N VAL A 25 -10.17 0.42 14.30
CA VAL A 25 -11.41 1.06 13.86
C VAL A 25 -12.32 1.29 15.06
N GLU A 26 -12.62 2.55 15.37
CA GLU A 26 -13.59 2.91 16.40
C GLU A 26 -15.01 2.69 15.90
N TRP A 27 -15.78 1.84 16.58
CA TRP A 27 -17.13 1.47 16.15
C TRP A 27 -18.10 2.65 16.14
N ILE A 28 -17.98 3.56 17.12
CA ILE A 28 -18.81 4.77 17.19
C ILE A 28 -18.58 5.66 15.97
N PHE A 29 -17.31 5.79 15.54
CA PHE A 29 -17.00 6.55 14.32
C PHE A 29 -17.60 5.89 13.09
N LEU A 30 -17.49 4.57 12.96
CA LEU A 30 -18.07 3.82 11.84
C LEU A 30 -19.60 4.03 11.77
N CYS A 31 -20.31 3.91 12.90
CA CYS A 31 -21.75 4.15 12.96
C CYS A 31 -22.11 5.57 12.53
N ARG A 32 -21.45 6.59 13.07
CA ARG A 32 -21.70 7.99 12.69
C ARG A 32 -21.40 8.26 11.21
N LEU A 33 -20.39 7.61 10.67
CA LEU A 33 -20.05 7.72 9.25
C LEU A 33 -21.17 7.13 8.39
N MET A 34 -21.71 5.97 8.77
CA MET A 34 -22.84 5.35 8.08
C MET A 34 -24.10 6.22 8.17
N GLU A 35 -24.41 6.82 9.33
CA GLU A 35 -25.49 7.80 9.49
C GLU A 35 -25.32 8.98 8.52
N ASN A 36 -24.14 9.58 8.45
CA ASN A 36 -23.83 10.68 7.54
C ASN A 36 -23.92 10.29 6.06
N MET A 37 -23.76 9.01 5.75
CA MET A 37 -23.95 8.45 4.39
C MET A 37 -25.39 8.12 4.06
N GLY A 38 -26.33 8.30 5.01
CA GLY A 38 -27.78 8.09 4.82
C GLY A 38 -28.25 6.65 5.04
N PHE A 39 -27.47 5.82 5.73
CA PHE A 39 -27.94 4.49 6.13
C PHE A 39 -28.98 4.60 7.23
N GLU A 40 -30.04 3.77 7.15
CA GLU A 40 -31.08 3.70 8.17
C GLU A 40 -30.53 3.13 9.49
N ASN A 41 -31.05 3.64 10.63
CA ASN A 41 -30.63 3.21 11.97
C ASN A 41 -30.73 1.72 12.19
N HIS A 42 -31.78 1.07 11.67
CA HIS A 42 -31.95 -0.38 11.78
C HIS A 42 -30.73 -1.12 11.17
N TRP A 43 -30.30 -0.71 9.99
CA TRP A 43 -29.13 -1.30 9.31
C TRP A 43 -27.83 -1.08 10.09
N ILE A 44 -27.65 0.14 10.63
CA ILE A 44 -26.48 0.48 11.44
C ILE A 44 -26.44 -0.39 12.71
N GLN A 45 -27.57 -0.61 13.37
CA GLN A 45 -27.67 -1.47 14.55
C GLN A 45 -27.35 -2.94 14.23
N LEU A 46 -27.78 -3.45 13.09
CA LEU A 46 -27.43 -4.80 12.63
C LEU A 46 -25.91 -4.94 12.44
N ILE A 47 -25.28 -4.00 11.75
CA ILE A 47 -23.82 -3.97 11.56
C ILE A 47 -23.11 -3.87 12.91
N TYR A 48 -23.56 -2.98 13.79
CA TYR A 48 -23.00 -2.85 15.13
C TYR A 48 -23.12 -4.15 15.93
N GLY A 49 -24.25 -4.83 15.87
CA GLY A 49 -24.44 -6.16 16.47
C GLY A 49 -23.45 -7.18 15.95
N CYS A 50 -23.21 -7.23 14.62
CA CYS A 50 -22.24 -8.15 14.02
C CYS A 50 -20.80 -7.93 14.54
N ILE A 51 -20.36 -6.67 14.69
CA ILE A 51 -18.99 -6.37 15.11
C ILE A 51 -18.78 -6.42 16.62
N SER A 52 -19.82 -6.11 17.42
CA SER A 52 -19.71 -6.02 18.89
C SER A 52 -19.99 -7.33 19.62
N SER A 53 -20.68 -8.29 19.01
CA SER A 53 -20.99 -9.59 19.63
C SER A 53 -19.82 -10.58 19.62
N VAL A 54 -18.70 -10.23 19.02
CA VAL A 54 -17.54 -11.10 18.88
C VAL A 54 -16.79 -11.22 20.18
N SER A 55 -16.38 -12.45 20.56
CA SER A 55 -15.43 -12.71 21.64
C SER A 55 -14.24 -13.53 21.14
N TYR A 56 -13.13 -13.45 21.84
CA TYR A 56 -11.88 -14.15 21.51
C TYR A 56 -11.37 -14.94 22.70
N SER A 57 -10.80 -16.12 22.43
CA SER A 57 -10.05 -16.90 23.42
C SER A 57 -8.62 -17.12 22.90
N ILE A 58 -7.68 -17.23 23.82
CA ILE A 58 -6.29 -17.54 23.50
C ILE A 58 -6.11 -19.06 23.61
N LEU A 59 -5.57 -19.68 22.57
CA LEU A 59 -5.23 -21.09 22.63
C LEU A 59 -3.91 -21.29 23.39
N VAL A 60 -3.99 -22.00 24.52
CA VAL A 60 -2.81 -22.43 25.29
C VAL A 60 -2.76 -23.95 25.23
N ASN A 61 -1.71 -24.50 24.65
CA ASN A 61 -1.56 -25.94 24.43
C ASN A 61 -2.74 -26.60 23.69
N GLY A 62 -3.44 -25.85 22.82
CA GLY A 62 -4.59 -26.31 22.06
C GLY A 62 -5.95 -26.13 22.73
N GLU A 63 -6.00 -25.69 23.98
CA GLU A 63 -7.23 -25.40 24.71
C GLU A 63 -7.53 -23.91 24.73
N PRO A 64 -8.80 -23.49 24.56
CA PRO A 64 -9.19 -22.08 24.58
C PRO A 64 -9.22 -21.56 26.04
N HIS A 65 -8.48 -20.51 26.32
CA HIS A 65 -8.44 -19.82 27.60
C HIS A 65 -8.82 -18.36 27.47
N GLY A 66 -9.56 -17.85 28.46
CA GLY A 66 -10.00 -16.46 28.57
C GLY A 66 -11.19 -16.13 27.64
N ASP A 67 -11.90 -15.07 28.00
CA ASP A 67 -12.96 -14.45 27.20
C ASP A 67 -12.60 -12.97 27.01
N ILE A 68 -12.11 -12.62 25.83
CA ILE A 68 -11.69 -11.26 25.49
C ILE A 68 -12.77 -10.63 24.62
N LYS A 69 -13.46 -9.62 25.16
CA LYS A 69 -14.46 -8.84 24.42
C LYS A 69 -13.81 -7.57 23.89
N PRO A 70 -13.69 -7.40 22.57
CA PRO A 70 -13.15 -6.19 22.00
C PRO A 70 -14.11 -5.01 22.23
N THR A 71 -13.58 -3.81 22.35
CA THR A 71 -14.35 -2.56 22.41
C THR A 71 -14.25 -1.75 21.13
N ARG A 72 -13.40 -2.18 20.19
CA ARG A 72 -13.12 -1.58 18.89
C ARG A 72 -12.49 -2.60 17.95
N GLY A 73 -12.34 -2.22 16.72
CA GLY A 73 -11.67 -3.01 15.68
C GLY A 73 -12.61 -3.88 14.86
N LEU A 74 -12.11 -4.30 13.71
CA LEU A 74 -12.75 -5.22 12.78
C LEU A 74 -11.93 -6.51 12.73
N ARG A 75 -12.61 -7.65 12.68
CA ARG A 75 -11.95 -8.95 12.63
C ARG A 75 -11.27 -9.17 11.27
N GLN A 76 -9.97 -9.50 11.29
CA GLN A 76 -9.27 -9.95 10.09
C GLN A 76 -9.78 -11.33 9.65
N GLY A 77 -10.11 -11.49 8.37
CA GLY A 77 -10.67 -12.71 7.82
C GLY A 77 -12.20 -12.80 7.88
N ASP A 78 -12.89 -11.88 8.51
CA ASP A 78 -14.33 -11.75 8.43
C ASP A 78 -14.73 -11.16 7.07
N PRO A 79 -15.71 -11.75 6.35
CA PRO A 79 -16.12 -11.28 5.03
C PRO A 79 -16.73 -9.87 5.03
N LEU A 80 -17.28 -9.39 6.15
CA LEU A 80 -17.85 -8.05 6.29
C LEU A 80 -16.77 -6.98 6.50
N SER A 81 -15.68 -7.31 7.19
CA SER A 81 -14.64 -6.38 7.61
C SER A 81 -14.01 -5.56 6.47
N PRO A 82 -13.70 -6.11 5.28
CA PRO A 82 -13.18 -5.33 4.16
C PRO A 82 -14.15 -4.24 3.70
N TYR A 83 -15.45 -4.52 3.66
CA TYR A 83 -16.48 -3.54 3.25
C TYR A 83 -16.62 -2.42 4.28
N LEU A 84 -16.64 -2.76 5.58
CA LEU A 84 -16.68 -1.76 6.65
C LEU A 84 -15.43 -0.88 6.64
N PHE A 85 -14.29 -1.44 6.30
CA PHE A 85 -13.05 -0.67 6.16
C PHE A 85 -13.09 0.31 4.97
N LEU A 86 -13.83 0.01 3.90
CA LEU A 86 -14.05 0.98 2.81
C LEU A 86 -14.80 2.22 3.31
N PHE A 87 -15.79 2.08 4.19
CA PHE A 87 -16.44 3.23 4.82
C PHE A 87 -15.43 4.05 5.62
N VAL A 88 -14.61 3.41 6.44
CA VAL A 88 -13.55 4.08 7.20
C VAL A 88 -12.61 4.87 6.29
N SER A 89 -12.18 4.26 5.18
CA SER A 89 -11.34 4.91 4.16
C SER A 89 -12.03 6.11 3.50
N LYS A 90 -13.37 6.07 3.36
CA LYS A 90 -14.17 7.19 2.86
C LYS A 90 -14.07 8.41 3.76
N GLY A 91 -13.95 8.23 5.07
CA GLY A 91 -13.71 9.34 6.02
C GLY A 91 -12.42 10.08 5.71
N LEU A 92 -11.30 9.37 5.51
CA LEU A 92 -10.02 10.00 5.10
C LEU A 92 -10.12 10.66 3.73
N ASN A 93 -10.77 9.99 2.77
CA ASN A 93 -11.02 10.57 1.44
C ASN A 93 -11.74 11.93 1.55
N SER A 94 -12.80 12.01 2.37
CA SER A 94 -13.58 13.24 2.54
C SER A 94 -12.72 14.38 3.11
N LEU A 95 -11.88 14.11 4.11
CA LEU A 95 -10.96 15.09 4.67
C LEU A 95 -9.94 15.59 3.64
N ILE A 96 -9.35 14.68 2.85
CA ILE A 96 -8.40 15.06 1.79
C ILE A 96 -9.10 15.88 0.71
N GLN A 97 -10.30 15.46 0.27
CA GLN A 97 -11.06 16.17 -0.75
C GLN A 97 -11.46 17.58 -0.31
N GLN A 98 -11.85 17.78 0.95
CA GLN A 98 -12.10 19.12 1.50
C GLN A 98 -10.86 20.02 1.40
N ALA A 99 -9.68 19.50 1.75
CA ALA A 99 -8.43 20.25 1.64
C ALA A 99 -8.05 20.54 0.17
N VAL A 100 -8.38 19.64 -0.75
CA VAL A 100 -8.18 19.85 -2.19
C VAL A 100 -9.11 20.94 -2.72
N VAL A 101 -10.40 20.91 -2.36
CA VAL A 101 -11.40 21.92 -2.77
C VAL A 101 -11.05 23.31 -2.20
N ALA A 102 -10.56 23.35 -0.95
CA ALA A 102 -10.07 24.58 -0.32
C ALA A 102 -8.76 25.12 -0.97
N GLY A 103 -8.11 24.32 -1.82
CA GLY A 103 -6.83 24.71 -2.44
C GLY A 103 -5.62 24.58 -1.51
N ASP A 104 -5.80 23.95 -0.34
CA ASP A 104 -4.75 23.75 0.68
C ASP A 104 -3.81 22.59 0.32
N ILE A 105 -4.28 21.64 -0.47
CA ILE A 105 -3.49 20.53 -1.03
C ILE A 105 -3.71 20.49 -2.53
N ARG A 106 -2.63 20.46 -3.30
CA ARG A 106 -2.68 20.30 -4.75
C ARG A 106 -2.20 18.92 -5.15
N GLY A 107 -3.11 18.15 -5.72
CA GLY A 107 -2.81 16.83 -6.24
C GLY A 107 -1.88 16.87 -7.44
N PHE A 108 -1.34 15.72 -7.78
CA PHE A 108 -0.50 15.51 -8.96
C PHE A 108 -1.36 15.26 -10.20
N SER A 109 -1.11 16.00 -11.30
CA SER A 109 -1.77 15.75 -12.59
C SER A 109 -0.81 15.10 -13.58
N LEU A 110 -1.28 14.06 -14.28
CA LEU A 110 -0.51 13.36 -15.32
C LEU A 110 -0.42 14.15 -16.62
N TYR A 111 -1.43 14.99 -16.90
CA TYR A 111 -1.55 15.78 -18.14
C TYR A 111 -1.78 17.25 -17.82
N CYS A 112 -1.45 18.15 -18.76
CA CYS A 112 -1.89 19.53 -18.69
C CYS A 112 -3.42 19.55 -18.75
N ASN A 113 -4.08 20.18 -17.77
CA ASN A 113 -5.55 20.22 -17.60
C ASN A 113 -6.20 18.85 -17.33
N GLY A 114 -5.42 17.84 -16.91
CA GLY A 114 -5.96 16.54 -16.48
C GLY A 114 -6.44 16.54 -15.03
N SER A 115 -7.23 15.53 -14.68
CA SER A 115 -7.66 15.30 -13.30
C SER A 115 -6.48 15.24 -12.35
N GLN A 116 -6.61 15.88 -11.20
CA GLN A 116 -5.60 15.86 -10.14
C GLN A 116 -5.81 14.63 -9.25
N ILE A 117 -4.74 13.88 -9.06
CA ILE A 117 -4.69 12.76 -8.13
C ILE A 117 -4.06 13.26 -6.84
N SER A 118 -4.85 13.37 -5.77
CA SER A 118 -4.39 13.78 -4.44
C SER A 118 -3.96 12.60 -3.58
N HIS A 119 -4.59 11.44 -3.76
CA HIS A 119 -4.30 10.24 -2.97
C HIS A 119 -4.69 8.95 -3.70
N LEU A 120 -4.12 7.84 -3.24
CA LEU A 120 -4.51 6.48 -3.62
C LEU A 120 -4.52 5.62 -2.37
N PHE A 121 -5.59 4.86 -2.16
CA PHE A 121 -5.73 3.93 -1.04
C PHE A 121 -5.63 2.49 -1.49
N PHE A 122 -4.89 1.70 -0.72
CA PHE A 122 -4.85 0.26 -0.87
C PHE A 122 -4.68 -0.38 0.51
N VAL A 123 -5.80 -0.71 1.14
CA VAL A 123 -5.89 -1.24 2.51
C VAL A 123 -5.08 -0.37 3.49
N ASP A 124 -3.94 -0.86 3.98
CA ASP A 124 -3.04 -0.20 4.93
C ASP A 124 -2.03 0.75 4.26
N ASP A 125 -1.80 0.61 2.95
CA ASP A 125 -0.93 1.47 2.16
C ASP A 125 -1.71 2.67 1.58
N THR A 126 -1.34 3.86 1.97
CA THR A 126 -1.91 5.11 1.45
C THR A 126 -0.81 5.93 0.76
N LEU A 127 -1.05 6.35 -0.48
CA LEU A 127 -0.24 7.35 -1.14
C LEU A 127 -0.95 8.70 -1.11
N LEU A 128 -0.32 9.70 -0.54
CA LEU A 128 -0.78 11.09 -0.55
C LEU A 128 0.18 11.91 -1.42
N PHE A 129 -0.38 12.68 -2.36
CA PHE A 129 0.38 13.52 -3.27
C PHE A 129 0.14 14.98 -2.94
N CYS A 130 1.22 15.75 -2.78
CA CYS A 130 1.16 17.20 -2.56
C CYS A 130 2.39 17.88 -3.17
N ARG A 131 2.41 19.21 -3.18
CA ARG A 131 3.61 19.95 -3.50
C ARG A 131 4.61 19.83 -2.36
N ALA A 132 5.90 19.86 -2.69
CA ALA A 132 6.98 19.88 -1.71
C ALA A 132 7.17 21.30 -1.10
N GLU A 133 6.08 21.85 -0.59
CA GLU A 133 5.99 23.16 0.07
C GLU A 133 5.63 22.94 1.55
N ILE A 134 6.31 23.62 2.46
CA ILE A 134 6.11 23.43 3.92
C ILE A 134 4.64 23.61 4.30
N ARG A 135 3.93 24.59 3.71
CA ARG A 135 2.51 24.84 3.97
C ARG A 135 1.64 23.61 3.65
N GLU A 136 1.76 23.04 2.44
CA GLU A 136 0.96 21.88 2.02
C GLU A 136 1.30 20.63 2.85
N VAL A 137 2.57 20.48 3.24
CA VAL A 137 3.03 19.36 4.09
C VAL A 137 2.46 19.49 5.50
N GLN A 138 2.45 20.69 6.09
CA GLN A 138 1.83 20.95 7.39
C GLN A 138 0.32 20.70 7.35
N THR A 139 -0.37 21.17 6.32
CA THR A 139 -1.80 20.89 6.12
C THR A 139 -2.06 19.39 6.06
N SER A 140 -1.24 18.66 5.29
CA SER A 140 -1.33 17.20 5.21
C SER A 140 -1.10 16.53 6.57
N GLN A 141 -0.12 16.99 7.34
CA GLN A 141 0.15 16.47 8.69
C GLN A 141 -1.01 16.74 9.65
N ASN A 142 -1.55 17.96 9.66
CA ASN A 142 -2.71 18.31 10.50
C ASN A 142 -3.95 17.51 10.15
N LEU A 143 -4.20 17.26 8.86
CA LEU A 143 -5.29 16.44 8.37
C LEU A 143 -5.14 14.99 8.86
N LEU A 144 -3.94 14.42 8.75
CA LEU A 144 -3.65 13.08 9.21
C LEU A 144 -3.79 12.94 10.73
N GLN A 145 -3.36 13.94 11.50
CA GLN A 145 -3.57 13.98 12.96
C GLN A 145 -5.06 14.03 13.32
N LYS A 146 -5.87 14.83 12.62
CA LYS A 146 -7.33 14.85 12.81
C LYS A 146 -7.94 13.47 12.55
N TYR A 147 -7.49 12.80 11.49
CA TYR A 147 -7.91 11.46 11.17
C TYR A 147 -7.52 10.43 12.24
N GLU A 148 -6.29 10.51 12.76
CA GLU A 148 -5.82 9.65 13.85
C GLU A 148 -6.66 9.81 15.11
N LEU A 149 -6.96 11.04 15.50
CA LEU A 149 -7.77 11.35 16.69
C LEU A 149 -9.23 10.89 16.55
N ALA A 150 -9.82 11.04 15.35
CA ALA A 150 -11.21 10.68 15.12
C ALA A 150 -11.43 9.15 15.05
N LEU A 151 -10.49 8.41 14.52
CA LEU A 151 -10.64 6.98 14.22
C LEU A 151 -9.85 6.05 15.14
N GLY A 152 -9.01 6.57 16.03
CA GLY A 152 -8.06 5.76 16.78
C GLY A 152 -6.95 5.14 15.90
N GLN A 153 -6.95 5.45 14.59
CA GLN A 153 -5.90 5.00 13.67
C GLN A 153 -4.54 5.59 14.09
N LYS A 154 -3.45 4.96 13.66
CA LYS A 154 -2.11 5.49 13.92
C LYS A 154 -1.21 5.26 12.71
N ILE A 155 -0.61 6.34 12.22
CA ILE A 155 0.36 6.29 11.14
C ILE A 155 1.69 5.76 11.69
N ASN A 156 2.25 4.79 11.00
CA ASN A 156 3.57 4.28 11.34
C ASN A 156 4.64 5.13 10.65
N ILE A 157 5.14 6.15 11.36
CA ILE A 157 6.16 7.07 10.86
C ILE A 157 7.44 6.31 10.45
N GLY A 158 7.83 5.28 11.19
CA GLY A 158 9.02 4.47 10.89
C GLY A 158 8.91 3.66 9.58
N LYS A 159 7.68 3.37 9.12
CA LYS A 159 7.39 2.72 7.83
C LYS A 159 6.91 3.69 6.76
N THR A 160 6.72 4.96 7.11
CA THR A 160 6.36 6.01 6.16
C THR A 160 7.56 6.35 5.28
N THR A 161 7.32 6.51 3.98
CA THR A 161 8.38 6.81 3.00
C THR A 161 8.00 8.03 2.17
N LEU A 162 8.97 8.90 1.92
CA LEU A 162 8.82 10.10 1.12
C LEU A 162 9.49 9.93 -0.24
N PHE A 163 8.76 10.22 -1.30
CA PHE A 163 9.27 10.26 -2.68
C PHE A 163 9.24 11.69 -3.17
N PHE A 164 10.38 12.19 -3.57
CA PHE A 164 10.53 13.57 -4.05
C PHE A 164 10.80 13.61 -5.55
N GLY A 165 10.27 14.65 -6.20
CA GLY A 165 10.64 14.99 -7.57
C GLY A 165 12.11 15.40 -7.69
N ASN A 166 12.65 15.22 -8.90
CA ASN A 166 14.07 15.55 -9.16
C ASN A 166 14.38 17.05 -9.06
N SER A 167 13.36 17.91 -9.18
CA SER A 167 13.50 19.38 -9.13
C SER A 167 13.59 19.96 -7.72
N ILE A 168 13.42 19.13 -6.67
CA ILE A 168 13.37 19.61 -5.29
C ILE A 168 14.80 19.66 -4.72
N SER A 169 15.16 20.82 -4.14
CA SER A 169 16.47 21.03 -3.53
C SER A 169 16.69 20.12 -2.33
N LEU A 170 17.95 19.79 -2.04
CA LEU A 170 18.31 18.97 -0.86
C LEU A 170 17.87 19.63 0.45
N LEU A 171 17.96 20.96 0.53
CA LEU A 171 17.52 21.73 1.70
C LEU A 171 16.02 21.56 1.95
N SER A 172 15.19 21.68 0.90
CA SER A 172 13.74 21.47 1.02
C SER A 172 13.40 20.03 1.40
N LYS A 173 14.10 19.02 0.85
CA LYS A 173 13.92 17.62 1.23
C LYS A 173 14.20 17.41 2.71
N ASN A 174 15.31 17.93 3.21
CA ASN A 174 15.69 17.81 4.63
C ASN A 174 14.70 18.53 5.55
N ALA A 175 14.27 19.73 5.18
CA ALA A 175 13.29 20.48 5.96
C ALA A 175 11.96 19.73 6.10
N ILE A 176 11.44 19.16 4.98
CA ILE A 176 10.20 18.37 4.98
C ILE A 176 10.37 17.06 5.77
N THR A 177 11.49 16.38 5.61
CA THR A 177 11.80 15.14 6.33
C THR A 177 11.84 15.36 7.83
N ASN A 178 12.47 16.44 8.28
CA ASN A 178 12.53 16.83 9.70
C ASN A 178 11.14 17.21 10.23
N LEU A 179 10.35 17.97 9.46
CA LEU A 179 8.99 18.36 9.83
C LEU A 179 8.07 17.15 10.06
N LEU A 180 8.16 16.15 9.19
CA LEU A 180 7.35 14.94 9.29
C LEU A 180 7.92 13.88 10.24
N GLY A 181 9.15 14.06 10.74
CA GLY A 181 9.83 13.08 11.59
C GLY A 181 10.12 11.73 10.92
N VAL A 182 10.20 11.70 9.59
CA VAL A 182 10.45 10.47 8.82
C VAL A 182 11.95 10.21 8.77
N PRO A 183 12.43 9.04 9.27
CA PRO A 183 13.87 8.84 9.54
C PRO A 183 14.75 8.73 8.29
N LYS A 184 14.21 8.35 7.14
CA LYS A 184 15.00 8.18 5.90
C LYS A 184 14.17 8.33 4.62
N ILE A 185 14.75 9.00 3.63
CA ILE A 185 14.29 8.98 2.24
C ILE A 185 14.78 7.65 1.63
N LYS A 186 13.87 6.73 1.34
CA LYS A 186 14.23 5.47 0.66
C LYS A 186 14.06 5.65 -0.85
N GLU A 187 15.16 5.64 -1.58
CA GLU A 187 15.14 5.78 -3.06
C GLU A 187 14.59 4.53 -3.78
N TYR A 188 14.65 3.35 -3.14
CA TYR A 188 14.33 2.06 -3.75
C TYR A 188 13.29 1.28 -2.93
N GLU A 189 12.13 1.87 -2.70
CA GLU A 189 11.05 1.14 -2.03
C GLU A 189 10.11 0.51 -3.04
N ARG A 190 9.51 -0.61 -2.65
CA ARG A 190 8.46 -1.28 -3.41
C ARG A 190 7.09 -0.77 -2.96
N TYR A 191 6.22 -0.52 -3.93
CA TYR A 191 4.82 -0.26 -3.70
C TYR A 191 4.00 -1.39 -4.31
N LEU A 192 3.21 -2.09 -3.49
CA LEU A 192 2.45 -3.28 -3.89
C LEU A 192 3.31 -4.34 -4.59
N GLY A 193 4.53 -4.58 -4.09
CA GLY A 193 5.44 -5.58 -4.66
C GLY A 193 6.23 -5.13 -5.91
N LEU A 194 5.91 -3.97 -6.48
CA LEU A 194 6.58 -3.38 -7.63
C LEU A 194 7.55 -2.27 -7.21
N PRO A 195 8.63 -2.03 -7.93
CA PRO A 195 9.49 -0.88 -7.66
C PRO A 195 8.72 0.42 -7.85
N ALA A 196 8.71 1.28 -6.82
CA ALA A 196 8.00 2.56 -6.86
C ALA A 196 8.51 3.49 -7.98
N VAL A 197 9.78 3.33 -8.37
CA VAL A 197 10.41 4.08 -9.45
C VAL A 197 11.08 3.14 -10.42
N VAL A 198 10.57 3.08 -11.65
CA VAL A 198 11.23 2.39 -12.77
C VAL A 198 12.06 3.42 -13.53
N GLY A 199 13.39 3.32 -13.43
CA GLY A 199 14.33 4.22 -14.10
C GLY A 199 14.40 4.00 -15.62
N LYS A 200 15.26 4.77 -16.31
CA LYS A 200 15.52 4.57 -17.75
C LYS A 200 16.01 3.15 -18.03
N ASN A 201 16.84 2.58 -17.18
CA ASN A 201 17.25 1.18 -17.28
C ASN A 201 16.24 0.26 -16.57
N ARG A 202 15.17 -0.10 -17.30
CA ARG A 202 14.11 -1.00 -16.82
C ARG A 202 14.63 -2.37 -16.41
N ARG A 203 15.72 -2.85 -17.03
CA ARG A 203 16.32 -4.17 -16.73
C ARG A 203 16.81 -4.22 -15.29
N VAL A 204 17.50 -3.19 -14.83
CA VAL A 204 17.98 -3.11 -13.43
C VAL A 204 16.80 -3.06 -12.45
N SER A 205 15.80 -2.21 -12.73
CA SER A 205 14.64 -2.07 -11.83
C SER A 205 13.79 -3.33 -11.72
N LEU A 206 13.77 -4.19 -12.74
CA LEU A 206 12.95 -5.40 -12.81
C LEU A 206 13.77 -6.69 -12.60
N ASN A 207 15.09 -6.59 -12.33
CA ASN A 207 15.97 -7.75 -12.15
C ASN A 207 15.56 -8.63 -10.95
N TYR A 208 14.86 -8.07 -9.96
CA TYR A 208 14.32 -8.82 -8.83
C TYR A 208 13.40 -9.98 -9.23
N ILE A 209 12.75 -9.90 -10.41
CA ILE A 209 11.92 -10.98 -10.96
C ILE A 209 12.78 -12.19 -11.28
N LYS A 210 13.91 -11.94 -11.95
CA LYS A 210 14.92 -12.96 -12.27
C LYS A 210 15.48 -13.60 -11.00
N GLU A 211 15.84 -12.80 -10.01
CA GLU A 211 16.37 -13.27 -8.72
C GLU A 211 15.35 -14.15 -7.97
N ARG A 212 14.07 -13.73 -7.98
CA ARG A 212 12.99 -14.49 -7.35
C ARG A 212 12.74 -15.84 -8.05
N ILE A 213 12.77 -15.86 -9.39
CA ILE A 213 12.67 -17.08 -10.17
C ILE A 213 13.87 -18.00 -9.90
N TRP A 214 15.08 -17.44 -9.94
CA TRP A 214 16.30 -18.16 -9.66
C TRP A 214 16.28 -18.84 -8.29
N GLY A 215 15.92 -18.10 -7.23
CA GLY A 215 15.81 -18.66 -5.88
C GLY A 215 14.83 -19.83 -5.79
N LYS A 216 13.70 -19.80 -6.52
CA LYS A 216 12.77 -20.92 -6.57
C LYS A 216 13.37 -22.12 -7.31
N LEU A 217 13.94 -21.90 -8.48
CA LEU A 217 14.55 -22.96 -9.29
C LEU A 217 15.72 -23.65 -8.56
N GLN A 218 16.56 -22.90 -7.83
CA GLN A 218 17.63 -23.49 -7.03
C GLN A 218 17.11 -24.36 -5.89
N GLY A 219 16.12 -23.90 -5.11
CA GLY A 219 15.52 -24.69 -4.02
C GLY A 219 14.81 -25.97 -4.49
N TRP A 220 14.56 -26.10 -5.80
CA TRP A 220 13.95 -27.31 -6.39
C TRP A 220 14.96 -28.25 -7.03
N LYS A 221 16.17 -27.82 -7.34
CA LYS A 221 17.19 -28.65 -7.98
C LYS A 221 17.60 -29.86 -7.14
N GLU A 222 17.60 -29.71 -5.82
CA GLU A 222 17.97 -30.76 -4.87
C GLU A 222 16.86 -31.81 -4.70
N LYS A 223 15.68 -31.57 -5.27
CA LYS A 223 14.53 -32.48 -5.16
C LYS A 223 14.38 -33.25 -6.47
N LEU A 224 14.30 -34.57 -6.37
CA LEU A 224 14.08 -35.47 -7.49
C LEU A 224 12.61 -35.42 -7.96
N PHE A 225 12.28 -34.40 -8.77
CA PHE A 225 10.96 -34.31 -9.38
C PHE A 225 10.88 -35.11 -10.69
N SER A 226 9.74 -35.75 -10.89
CA SER A 226 9.39 -36.30 -12.19
C SER A 226 9.25 -35.19 -13.24
N GLN A 227 9.29 -35.53 -14.52
CA GLN A 227 9.11 -34.55 -15.60
C GLN A 227 7.78 -33.80 -15.48
N VAL A 228 6.69 -34.52 -15.15
CA VAL A 228 5.38 -33.91 -14.89
C VAL A 228 5.42 -32.94 -13.70
N GLY A 229 6.10 -33.33 -12.60
CA GLY A 229 6.25 -32.45 -11.45
C GLY A 229 6.98 -31.15 -11.76
N ARG A 230 8.02 -31.20 -12.61
CA ARG A 230 8.73 -29.99 -13.09
C ARG A 230 7.81 -29.11 -13.93
N GLU A 231 7.00 -29.70 -14.82
CA GLU A 231 6.05 -28.95 -15.63
C GLU A 231 5.03 -28.17 -14.76
N VAL A 232 4.46 -28.84 -13.77
CA VAL A 232 3.51 -28.22 -12.83
C VAL A 232 4.17 -27.05 -12.09
N LEU A 233 5.40 -27.21 -11.59
CA LEU A 233 6.11 -26.16 -10.88
C LEU A 233 6.43 -24.97 -11.80
N LEU A 234 6.84 -25.20 -13.05
CA LEU A 234 7.09 -24.14 -14.00
C LEU A 234 5.81 -23.36 -14.33
N LYS A 235 4.70 -24.07 -14.64
CA LYS A 235 3.42 -23.44 -14.98
C LYS A 235 2.77 -22.75 -13.78
N ALA A 236 2.67 -23.44 -12.65
CA ALA A 236 1.95 -22.92 -11.50
C ALA A 236 2.71 -21.84 -10.71
N VAL A 237 4.04 -21.87 -10.70
CA VAL A 237 4.83 -20.95 -9.86
C VAL A 237 5.69 -20.01 -10.70
N VAL A 238 6.55 -20.54 -11.58
CA VAL A 238 7.53 -19.69 -12.29
C VAL A 238 6.84 -18.71 -13.23
N GLN A 239 5.85 -19.14 -14.00
CA GLN A 239 5.09 -18.30 -14.93
C GLN A 239 4.25 -17.23 -14.18
N ASN A 240 3.81 -17.51 -12.96
CA ASN A 240 3.03 -16.55 -12.17
C ASN A 240 3.87 -15.45 -11.52
N ILE A 241 5.18 -15.68 -11.28
CA ILE A 241 6.05 -14.66 -10.64
C ILE A 241 6.08 -13.34 -11.41
N PRO A 242 6.27 -13.30 -12.75
CA PRO A 242 6.32 -12.05 -13.50
C PRO A 242 4.95 -11.46 -13.83
N THR A 243 3.85 -12.21 -13.72
CA THR A 243 2.51 -11.83 -14.22
C THR A 243 2.06 -10.47 -13.73
N PHE A 244 2.17 -10.20 -12.43
CA PHE A 244 1.78 -8.92 -11.86
C PHE A 244 2.65 -7.76 -12.37
N ALA A 245 3.96 -7.98 -12.54
CA ALA A 245 4.84 -6.96 -13.13
C ALA A 245 4.53 -6.73 -14.59
N MET A 246 4.16 -7.79 -15.34
CA MET A 246 3.78 -7.72 -16.76
C MET A 246 2.46 -6.99 -16.97
N SER A 247 1.51 -7.07 -16.05
CA SER A 247 0.26 -6.30 -16.14
C SER A 247 0.49 -4.77 -16.04
N CYS A 248 1.60 -4.34 -15.41
CA CYS A 248 1.93 -2.94 -15.24
C CYS A 248 3.04 -2.44 -16.18
N PHE A 249 3.97 -3.31 -16.57
CA PHE A 249 5.18 -2.94 -17.31
C PHE A 249 5.51 -3.96 -18.42
N LYS A 250 5.87 -3.46 -19.58
CA LYS A 250 6.50 -4.30 -20.62
C LYS A 250 7.89 -4.70 -20.14
N LEU A 251 8.14 -6.00 -20.00
CA LEU A 251 9.45 -6.52 -19.62
C LEU A 251 10.46 -6.31 -20.75
N PRO A 252 11.72 -5.97 -20.42
CA PRO A 252 12.80 -5.94 -21.41
C PRO A 252 13.06 -7.33 -22.01
N VAL A 253 13.23 -7.40 -23.34
CA VAL A 253 13.48 -8.67 -24.06
C VAL A 253 14.67 -9.43 -23.47
N GLY A 254 15.79 -8.73 -23.15
CA GLY A 254 16.94 -9.36 -22.55
C GLY A 254 16.67 -10.00 -21.18
N LEU A 255 15.72 -9.46 -20.38
CA LEU A 255 15.30 -10.08 -19.12
C LEU A 255 14.46 -11.34 -19.38
N CYS A 256 13.59 -11.31 -20.38
CA CYS A 256 12.81 -12.48 -20.79
C CYS A 256 13.73 -13.62 -21.26
N ASN A 257 14.72 -13.33 -22.11
CA ASN A 257 15.69 -14.32 -22.58
C ASN A 257 16.49 -14.94 -21.42
N ASP A 258 16.90 -14.12 -20.43
CA ASP A 258 17.60 -14.63 -19.23
C ASP A 258 16.71 -15.62 -18.44
N ILE A 259 15.42 -15.26 -18.25
CA ILE A 259 14.44 -16.11 -17.54
C ILE A 259 14.20 -17.41 -18.31
N GLU A 260 14.00 -17.35 -19.61
CA GLU A 260 13.82 -18.52 -20.46
C GLU A 260 15.04 -19.46 -20.43
N ALA A 261 16.26 -18.90 -20.44
CA ALA A 261 17.49 -19.69 -20.32
C ALA A 261 17.55 -20.43 -18.97
N MET A 262 17.13 -19.80 -17.88
CA MET A 262 17.06 -20.45 -16.57
C MET A 262 16.01 -21.56 -16.51
N ILE A 263 14.83 -21.34 -17.12
CA ILE A 263 13.77 -22.34 -17.23
C ILE A 263 14.24 -23.54 -18.05
N ARG A 264 14.84 -23.29 -19.21
CA ARG A 264 15.42 -24.37 -20.06
C ARG A 264 16.47 -25.17 -19.29
N LYS A 265 17.38 -24.52 -18.55
CA LYS A 265 18.38 -25.20 -17.75
C LYS A 265 17.74 -26.06 -16.66
N PHE A 266 16.70 -25.59 -15.98
CA PHE A 266 15.97 -26.40 -14.97
C PHE A 266 15.24 -27.57 -15.57
N TRP A 267 14.67 -27.39 -16.78
CA TRP A 267 13.90 -28.45 -17.47
C TRP A 267 14.80 -29.61 -17.92
N TRP A 268 15.97 -29.30 -18.51
CA TRP A 268 16.86 -30.27 -19.13
C TRP A 268 18.01 -30.75 -18.23
N CYS A 269 18.35 -30.07 -17.15
CA CYS A 269 19.37 -30.54 -16.22
C CYS A 269 18.78 -31.62 -15.29
N GLN A 270 19.33 -32.81 -15.41
CA GLN A 270 19.15 -33.88 -14.43
C GLN A 270 20.14 -33.67 -13.26
#